data_e2a60cb69d67c091286b729d44c9a5c0
#
_entry.id   e2a60cb69d67c091286b729d44c9a5c0
#
_cell.length_a   1.000
_cell.length_b   1.000
_cell.length_c   1.000
_cell.angle_alpha   90.00
_cell.angle_beta   90.00
_cell.angle_gamma   90.00
#
_symmetry.space_group_name_H-M   'P 1'
#
loop_
_entity.id
_entity.type
_entity.pdbx_description
1 polymer ?
#
loop_
_entity_poly.entity_id
_entity_poly.type
_entity_poly.pdbx_seq_one_letter_code
_entity_poly.pdbx_strand_id
1 'polypeptide(L)'
;HREHNCIHEHLGEPVEPRRRTRQLYEAGEGGPPPEKSVPDEGDGDASGMQPLRIVINTDALRSDPGYTCFRVGEFVNGQPCRQEQVLTPVKRSTLEESLMPRAAAFFSKALSVKRVVGNLRLGSFRCGFSGGVAVPREYATTGVEGADIVFFVTARPIAAQTGSDTIAFSGHCEVDQFGRPIAAHFNWSPVHLDVPNSDFESTYLLRVALHEMTHALVFSPGLFDQFHRQP
;
A
#
# COMPACT_ATOMS: atom_id res chain seq x y z
N HIS A 1 25.49 0.21 11.57
CA HIS A 1 24.78 0.04 10.29
C HIS A 1 23.70 -1.02 10.50
N ARG A 2 22.42 -0.62 10.56
CA ARG A 2 21.32 -1.57 10.43
C ARG A 2 21.15 -1.78 8.92
N GLU A 3 21.46 -2.96 8.43
CA GLU A 3 21.15 -3.33 7.04
C GLU A 3 19.64 -3.57 6.93
N HIS A 4 19.03 -2.98 5.92
CA HIS A 4 17.62 -3.23 5.60
C HIS A 4 17.56 -4.52 4.79
N ASN A 5 16.96 -5.57 5.36
CA ASN A 5 16.65 -6.79 4.63
C ASN A 5 15.31 -6.63 3.91
N CYS A 6 15.36 -6.59 2.59
CA CYS A 6 14.19 -6.60 1.76
C CYS A 6 13.57 -8.00 1.74
N ILE A 7 12.30 -8.13 2.15
CA ILE A 7 11.64 -9.43 2.26
C ILE A 7 11.02 -9.92 0.93
N HIS A 8 11.05 -9.11 -0.13
CA HIS A 8 10.51 -9.50 -1.43
C HIS A 8 11.12 -10.78 -2.02
N GLU A 9 12.35 -11.12 -1.66
CA GLU A 9 12.98 -12.37 -2.07
C GLU A 9 12.50 -13.59 -1.27
N HIS A 10 11.85 -13.36 -0.11
CA HIS A 10 11.41 -14.41 0.83
C HIS A 10 9.89 -14.52 0.98
N LEU A 11 9.13 -13.52 0.52
CA LEU A 11 7.69 -13.66 0.37
C LEU A 11 7.50 -14.53 -0.87
N GLY A 12 7.09 -15.78 -0.67
CA GLY A 12 6.71 -16.69 -1.76
C GLY A 12 5.86 -15.98 -2.81
N GLU A 13 5.73 -16.55 -4.00
CA GLU A 13 5.13 -15.91 -5.18
C GLU A 13 3.98 -14.97 -4.80
N PRO A 14 4.00 -13.69 -5.24
CA PRO A 14 2.95 -12.75 -4.95
C PRO A 14 1.64 -13.40 -5.39
N VAL A 15 0.63 -13.36 -4.51
CA VAL A 15 -0.74 -13.68 -4.91
C VAL A 15 -0.98 -12.89 -6.18
N GLU A 16 -1.22 -13.60 -7.30
CA GLU A 16 -1.38 -12.96 -8.61
C GLU A 16 -2.30 -11.74 -8.45
N PRO A 17 -1.88 -10.55 -8.87
CA PRO A 17 -2.70 -9.36 -8.77
C PRO A 17 -3.98 -9.64 -9.54
N ARG A 18 -5.13 -9.54 -8.89
CA ARG A 18 -6.41 -9.75 -9.54
C ARG A 18 -6.54 -8.73 -10.67
N ARG A 19 -6.33 -9.18 -11.90
CA ARG A 19 -6.74 -8.40 -13.05
C ARG A 19 -8.27 -8.37 -13.02
N ARG A 20 -8.87 -7.21 -13.10
CA ARG A 20 -10.30 -7.09 -13.44
C ARG A 20 -10.48 -7.60 -14.85
N THR A 21 -10.69 -8.92 -15.00
CA THR A 21 -11.06 -9.48 -16.29
C THR A 21 -12.55 -9.23 -16.54
N ARG A 22 -12.87 -8.92 -17.79
CA ARG A 22 -14.24 -8.70 -18.29
C ARG A 22 -15.19 -9.87 -17.96
N GLN A 23 -14.66 -11.06 -17.72
CA GLN A 23 -15.39 -12.30 -17.45
C GLN A 23 -16.03 -12.41 -16.05
N LEU A 24 -15.61 -11.64 -15.05
CA LEU A 24 -16.22 -11.70 -13.71
C LEU A 24 -17.58 -11.01 -13.62
N TYR A 25 -18.03 -10.31 -14.65
CA TYR A 25 -19.31 -9.60 -14.69
C TYR A 25 -20.38 -10.27 -15.53
N GLU A 26 -20.10 -11.35 -16.26
CA GLU A 26 -21.09 -12.05 -17.09
C GLU A 26 -21.89 -13.13 -16.34
N ALA A 27 -21.58 -13.41 -15.06
CA ALA A 27 -22.22 -14.48 -14.28
C ALA A 27 -23.05 -14.00 -13.07
N GLY A 28 -23.64 -12.81 -13.11
CA GLY A 28 -24.49 -12.32 -12.03
C GLY A 28 -25.52 -11.34 -12.54
N GLU A 29 -26.81 -11.70 -12.49
CA GLU A 29 -27.93 -10.79 -12.70
C GLU A 29 -27.85 -9.63 -11.71
N GLY A 30 -27.57 -8.40 -12.17
CA GLY A 30 -27.63 -7.22 -11.31
C GLY A 30 -26.78 -6.05 -11.76
N GLY A 31 -27.32 -5.20 -12.60
CA GLY A 31 -26.84 -3.86 -12.88
C GLY A 31 -25.64 -3.76 -13.84
N PRO A 32 -25.49 -2.64 -14.56
CA PRO A 32 -24.33 -2.42 -15.39
C PRO A 32 -23.06 -2.42 -14.53
N PRO A 33 -21.93 -2.98 -15.04
CA PRO A 33 -20.65 -2.94 -14.33
C PRO A 33 -20.32 -1.49 -13.97
N PRO A 34 -19.71 -1.22 -12.81
CA PRO A 34 -19.28 0.13 -12.49
C PRO A 34 -18.38 0.62 -13.61
N GLU A 35 -18.73 1.77 -14.15
CA GLU A 35 -18.01 2.41 -15.25
C GLU A 35 -16.54 2.49 -14.88
N LYS A 36 -15.66 1.97 -15.73
CA LYS A 36 -14.22 1.99 -15.49
C LYS A 36 -13.78 3.43 -15.32
N SER A 37 -12.95 3.71 -14.31
CA SER A 37 -12.31 5.00 -14.19
C SER A 37 -11.49 5.25 -15.46
N VAL A 38 -11.94 6.21 -16.27
CA VAL A 38 -11.25 6.61 -17.50
C VAL A 38 -10.16 7.62 -17.13
N PRO A 39 -8.97 7.58 -17.73
CA PRO A 39 -7.96 8.61 -17.50
C PRO A 39 -8.50 10.00 -17.87
N ASP A 40 -8.19 11.00 -17.06
CA ASP A 40 -8.53 12.40 -17.32
C ASP A 40 -7.67 12.95 -18.47
N GLU A 41 -8.29 13.55 -19.48
CA GLU A 41 -7.59 14.21 -20.58
C GLU A 41 -7.37 15.70 -20.33
N GLY A 42 -7.62 16.21 -19.09
CA GLY A 42 -7.53 17.62 -18.74
C GLY A 42 -6.13 18.11 -18.35
N ASP A 43 -5.74 19.28 -18.84
CA ASP A 43 -4.62 20.16 -18.45
C ASP A 43 -3.23 19.56 -18.18
N GLY A 44 -2.89 18.42 -18.80
CA GLY A 44 -1.53 17.91 -18.84
C GLY A 44 -0.70 18.60 -19.94
N ASP A 45 0.61 18.36 -19.90
CA ASP A 45 1.45 18.59 -21.08
C ASP A 45 0.88 17.83 -22.30
N ALA A 46 1.48 17.99 -23.48
CA ALA A 46 1.02 17.34 -24.73
C ALA A 46 0.88 15.80 -24.63
N SER A 47 1.36 15.15 -23.54
CA SER A 47 1.22 13.72 -23.25
C SER A 47 -0.03 13.38 -22.42
N GLY A 48 -0.72 14.36 -21.82
CA GLY A 48 -1.81 14.16 -20.85
C GLY A 48 -1.36 13.56 -19.51
N MET A 49 -0.04 13.56 -19.25
CA MET A 49 0.54 13.01 -18.02
C MET A 49 0.53 14.04 -16.90
N GLN A 50 0.12 13.64 -15.71
CA GLN A 50 0.04 14.51 -14.52
C GLN A 50 0.66 13.84 -13.30
N PRO A 51 1.08 14.60 -12.26
CA PRO A 51 1.60 14.04 -11.03
C PRO A 51 0.67 13.00 -10.41
N LEU A 52 1.22 11.86 -9.98
CA LEU A 52 0.49 10.77 -9.36
C LEU A 52 -0.20 11.22 -8.07
N ARG A 53 -1.50 10.96 -7.92
CA ARG A 53 -2.26 11.24 -6.69
C ARG A 53 -2.29 9.99 -5.82
N ILE A 54 -1.66 10.07 -4.65
CA ILE A 54 -1.56 8.97 -3.70
C ILE A 54 -2.42 9.28 -2.47
N VAL A 55 -3.37 8.41 -2.17
CA VAL A 55 -4.16 8.45 -0.95
C VAL A 55 -3.62 7.40 0.03
N ILE A 56 -3.41 7.79 1.29
CA ILE A 56 -2.94 6.92 2.36
C ILE A 56 -4.13 6.61 3.27
N ASN A 57 -4.55 5.34 3.31
CA ASN A 57 -5.53 4.86 4.28
C ASN A 57 -4.80 4.31 5.51
N THR A 58 -5.06 4.88 6.68
CA THR A 58 -4.43 4.55 7.96
C THR A 58 -5.41 3.96 8.98
N ASP A 59 -6.60 3.55 8.57
CA ASP A 59 -7.63 3.05 9.48
C ASP A 59 -7.15 1.85 10.30
N ALA A 60 -6.35 0.97 9.69
CA ALA A 60 -5.78 -0.19 10.36
C ALA A 60 -4.77 0.19 11.48
N LEU A 61 -4.21 1.40 11.46
CA LEU A 61 -3.36 1.88 12.57
C LEU A 61 -4.17 2.25 13.82
N ARG A 62 -5.49 2.32 13.70
CA ARG A 62 -6.42 2.58 14.84
C ARG A 62 -7.19 1.34 15.24
N SER A 63 -7.50 0.45 14.29
CA SER A 63 -8.27 -0.77 14.54
C SER A 63 -7.87 -1.84 13.52
N ASP A 64 -7.17 -2.86 13.99
CA ASP A 64 -6.75 -4.03 13.18
C ASP A 64 -6.73 -5.28 14.08
N PRO A 65 -7.92 -5.70 14.58
CA PRO A 65 -8.03 -6.73 15.59
C PRO A 65 -7.45 -8.06 15.11
N GLY A 66 -6.64 -8.69 15.98
CA GLY A 66 -5.98 -9.97 15.70
C GLY A 66 -4.72 -9.86 14.84
N TYR A 67 -4.34 -8.67 14.37
CA TYR A 67 -3.16 -8.46 13.53
C TYR A 67 -2.18 -7.41 14.08
N THR A 68 -2.66 -6.32 14.65
CA THR A 68 -1.81 -5.26 15.21
C THR A 68 -1.81 -5.32 16.73
N CYS A 69 -0.65 -5.21 17.36
CA CYS A 69 -0.48 -5.16 18.80
C CYS A 69 -0.77 -3.74 19.33
N PHE A 70 -1.89 -3.53 20.01
CA PHE A 70 -2.22 -2.28 20.67
C PHE A 70 -1.87 -2.26 22.16
N ARG A 71 -1.72 -3.46 22.78
CA ARG A 71 -1.38 -3.61 24.21
C ARG A 71 -0.42 -4.78 24.41
N VAL A 72 0.42 -4.67 25.43
CA VAL A 72 1.26 -5.79 25.88
C VAL A 72 0.37 -6.95 26.35
N GLY A 73 0.73 -8.15 25.96
CA GLY A 73 -0.01 -9.38 26.28
C GLY A 73 -1.29 -9.62 25.47
N GLU A 74 -1.70 -8.69 24.60
CA GLU A 74 -2.75 -8.94 23.64
C GLU A 74 -2.32 -10.05 22.67
N PHE A 75 -3.26 -10.93 22.29
CA PHE A 75 -2.96 -12.03 21.39
C PHE A 75 -3.13 -11.62 19.93
N VAL A 76 -2.05 -11.69 19.17
CA VAL A 76 -2.00 -11.40 17.74
C VAL A 76 -1.34 -12.59 17.02
N ASN A 77 -2.01 -13.14 16.02
CA ASN A 77 -1.55 -14.33 15.29
C ASN A 77 -1.20 -15.50 16.22
N GLY A 78 -1.94 -15.68 17.32
CA GLY A 78 -1.73 -16.74 18.28
C GLY A 78 -0.54 -16.54 19.23
N GLN A 79 0.09 -15.38 19.23
CA GLN A 79 1.22 -15.03 20.10
C GLN A 79 0.88 -13.81 20.98
N PRO A 80 1.33 -13.76 22.24
CA PRO A 80 1.16 -12.58 23.07
C PRO A 80 2.10 -11.46 22.59
N CYS A 81 1.54 -10.25 22.50
CA CYS A 81 2.29 -9.06 22.11
C CYS A 81 3.33 -8.68 23.15
N ARG A 82 4.55 -8.46 22.71
CA ARG A 82 5.64 -7.93 23.54
C ARG A 82 5.66 -6.40 23.50
N GLN A 83 6.30 -5.76 24.47
CA GLN A 83 6.36 -4.31 24.62
C GLN A 83 6.84 -3.60 23.34
N GLU A 84 7.89 -4.11 22.71
CA GLU A 84 8.47 -3.53 21.49
C GLU A 84 7.55 -3.66 20.27
N GLN A 85 6.62 -4.61 20.27
CA GLN A 85 5.67 -4.85 19.20
C GLN A 85 4.43 -3.95 19.27
N VAL A 86 4.25 -3.23 20.38
CA VAL A 86 3.08 -2.37 20.57
C VAL A 86 3.17 -1.14 19.69
N LEU A 87 2.10 -0.92 18.90
CA LEU A 87 1.90 0.33 18.17
C LEU A 87 1.43 1.42 19.15
N THR A 88 2.38 2.14 19.71
CA THR A 88 2.08 3.26 20.61
C THR A 88 1.47 4.45 19.84
N PRO A 89 0.77 5.39 20.50
CA PRO A 89 0.27 6.60 19.86
C PRO A 89 1.35 7.40 19.12
N VAL A 90 2.56 7.45 19.68
CA VAL A 90 3.68 8.18 19.05
C VAL A 90 4.17 7.46 17.79
N LYS A 91 4.34 6.14 17.82
CA LYS A 91 4.67 5.35 16.63
C LYS A 91 3.63 5.52 15.53
N ARG A 92 2.35 5.50 15.91
CA ARG A 92 1.25 5.74 14.98
C ARG A 92 1.34 7.13 14.33
N SER A 93 1.47 8.19 15.14
CA SER A 93 1.59 9.57 14.66
C SER A 93 2.80 9.73 13.72
N THR A 94 3.94 9.06 14.02
CA THR A 94 5.10 9.05 13.12
C THR A 94 4.74 8.52 11.74
N LEU A 95 3.98 7.43 11.65
CA LEU A 95 3.52 6.89 10.35
C LEU A 95 2.51 7.80 9.66
N GLU A 96 1.45 8.21 10.38
CA GLU A 96 0.31 8.93 9.80
C GLU A 96 0.64 10.36 9.41
N GLU A 97 1.38 11.08 10.24
CA GLU A 97 1.54 12.54 10.11
C GLU A 97 2.87 12.94 9.51
N SER A 98 3.85 12.05 9.51
CA SER A 98 5.19 12.38 9.02
C SER A 98 5.64 11.47 7.88
N LEU A 99 5.79 10.18 8.15
CA LEU A 99 6.52 9.29 7.27
C LEU A 99 5.79 9.01 5.96
N MET A 100 4.55 8.55 6.05
CA MET A 100 3.76 8.20 4.87
C MET A 100 3.38 9.40 4.01
N PRO A 101 2.99 10.56 4.57
CA PRO A 101 2.75 11.77 3.77
C PRO A 101 4.00 12.25 3.01
N ARG A 102 5.19 12.20 3.66
CA ARG A 102 6.45 12.59 3.00
C ARG A 102 6.82 11.65 1.86
N ALA A 103 6.65 10.35 2.06
CA ALA A 103 6.91 9.35 1.02
C ALA A 103 5.91 9.50 -0.15
N ALA A 104 4.62 9.69 0.12
CA ALA A 104 3.61 9.97 -0.89
C ALA A 104 3.93 11.24 -1.68
N ALA A 105 4.29 12.32 -1.02
CA ALA A 105 4.67 13.58 -1.67
C ALA A 105 5.91 13.44 -2.57
N PHE A 106 6.87 12.59 -2.19
CA PHE A 106 8.02 12.27 -3.04
C PHE A 106 7.58 11.62 -4.35
N PHE A 107 6.78 10.55 -4.28
CA PHE A 107 6.33 9.84 -5.48
C PHE A 107 5.35 10.65 -6.32
N SER A 108 4.51 11.48 -5.71
CA SER A 108 3.66 12.41 -6.44
C SER A 108 4.44 13.39 -7.30
N LYS A 109 5.66 13.77 -6.87
CA LYS A 109 6.56 14.62 -7.67
C LYS A 109 7.40 13.83 -8.68
N ALA A 110 7.74 12.59 -8.35
CA ALA A 110 8.65 11.77 -9.16
C ALA A 110 7.93 11.05 -10.31
N LEU A 111 6.64 10.76 -10.16
CA LEU A 111 5.88 9.95 -11.09
C LEU A 111 4.73 10.76 -11.71
N SER A 112 4.61 10.65 -13.03
CA SER A 112 3.49 11.20 -13.80
C SER A 112 2.67 10.08 -14.42
N VAL A 113 1.36 10.20 -14.40
CA VAL A 113 0.41 9.21 -14.89
C VAL A 113 -0.74 9.87 -15.64
N LYS A 114 -1.41 9.14 -16.52
CA LYS A 114 -2.76 9.50 -16.92
C LYS A 114 -3.66 9.33 -15.71
N ARG A 115 -4.23 10.43 -15.22
CA ARG A 115 -5.06 10.42 -14.01
C ARG A 115 -6.35 9.67 -14.20
N VAL A 116 -6.86 9.13 -13.11
CA VAL A 116 -8.22 8.57 -13.06
C VAL A 116 -9.23 9.73 -13.18
N VAL A 117 -10.17 9.60 -14.10
CA VAL A 117 -11.31 10.53 -14.22
C VAL A 117 -12.35 10.19 -13.15
N GLY A 118 -12.78 11.19 -12.40
CA GLY A 118 -13.68 11.01 -11.27
C GLY A 118 -13.01 10.28 -10.10
N ASN A 119 -13.77 9.46 -9.39
CA ASN A 119 -13.29 8.75 -8.21
C ASN A 119 -12.67 7.40 -8.56
N LEU A 120 -11.51 7.11 -8.00
CA LEU A 120 -10.87 5.80 -8.14
C LEU A 120 -11.71 4.71 -7.46
N ARG A 121 -12.18 3.73 -8.21
CA ARG A 121 -12.95 2.60 -7.68
C ARG A 121 -12.08 1.37 -7.56
N LEU A 122 -12.12 0.76 -6.38
CA LEU A 122 -11.43 -0.49 -6.07
C LEU A 122 -12.40 -1.66 -6.04
N GLY A 123 -11.88 -2.88 -6.19
CA GLY A 123 -12.66 -4.10 -5.98
C GLY A 123 -12.99 -4.34 -4.51
N SER A 124 -13.94 -5.26 -4.27
CA SER A 124 -14.21 -5.77 -2.92
C SER A 124 -13.31 -6.96 -2.64
N PHE A 125 -12.20 -6.75 -1.92
CA PHE A 125 -11.21 -7.77 -1.59
C PHE A 125 -10.45 -7.39 -0.31
N ARG A 126 -9.50 -8.21 0.07
CA ARG A 126 -8.53 -7.88 1.12
C ARG A 126 -7.18 -7.58 0.48
N CYS A 127 -6.65 -6.39 0.73
CA CYS A 127 -5.38 -5.92 0.19
C CYS A 127 -4.23 -6.27 1.13
N GLY A 128 -3.24 -6.99 0.64
CA GLY A 128 -2.00 -7.28 1.36
C GLY A 128 -1.83 -8.73 1.78
N PHE A 129 -0.67 -8.99 2.39
CA PHE A 129 -0.26 -10.30 2.87
C PHE A 129 -0.83 -10.58 4.27
N SER A 130 -0.80 -11.87 4.71
CA SER A 130 -1.17 -12.28 6.07
C SER A 130 -2.54 -11.75 6.51
N GLY A 131 -3.58 -12.12 5.77
CA GLY A 131 -4.96 -11.72 6.04
C GLY A 131 -5.36 -10.36 5.45
N GLY A 132 -4.44 -9.55 4.95
CA GLY A 132 -4.70 -8.29 4.28
C GLY A 132 -5.57 -7.30 5.07
N VAL A 133 -5.82 -6.13 4.50
CA VAL A 133 -6.77 -5.14 4.99
C VAL A 133 -8.03 -5.22 4.12
N ALA A 134 -9.21 -5.28 4.72
CA ALA A 134 -10.45 -5.23 3.96
C ALA A 134 -10.58 -3.85 3.28
N VAL A 135 -10.78 -3.84 1.96
CA VAL A 135 -11.07 -2.61 1.24
C VAL A 135 -12.44 -2.09 1.71
N PRO A 136 -12.54 -0.81 2.15
CA PRO A 136 -13.81 -0.23 2.53
C PRO A 136 -14.85 -0.32 1.42
N ARG A 137 -16.11 -0.62 1.78
CA ARG A 137 -17.18 -0.81 0.80
C ARG A 137 -17.42 0.43 -0.06
N GLU A 138 -17.26 1.60 0.53
CA GLU A 138 -17.39 2.88 -0.17
C GLU A 138 -16.35 3.07 -1.28
N TYR A 139 -15.15 2.46 -1.15
CA TYR A 139 -14.13 2.50 -2.21
C TYR A 139 -14.55 1.71 -3.46
N ALA A 140 -15.43 0.73 -3.29
CA ALA A 140 -15.98 -0.02 -4.42
C ALA A 140 -17.23 0.65 -5.03
N THR A 141 -17.99 1.42 -4.25
CA THR A 141 -19.27 2.04 -4.66
C THR A 141 -19.09 3.49 -5.09
N THR A 142 -18.74 4.36 -4.15
CA THR A 142 -18.52 5.80 -4.40
C THR A 142 -17.12 6.04 -4.99
N GLY A 143 -16.15 5.22 -4.60
CA GLY A 143 -14.75 5.41 -4.96
C GLY A 143 -14.03 6.40 -4.04
N VAL A 144 -12.74 6.61 -4.33
CA VAL A 144 -11.84 7.50 -3.60
C VAL A 144 -11.59 8.74 -4.45
N GLU A 145 -12.00 9.90 -3.94
CA GLU A 145 -11.80 11.17 -4.62
C GLU A 145 -10.33 11.56 -4.68
N GLY A 146 -9.90 12.12 -5.81
CA GLY A 146 -8.56 12.66 -5.96
C GLY A 146 -7.44 11.62 -5.88
N ALA A 147 -7.71 10.36 -6.16
CA ALA A 147 -6.76 9.26 -6.07
C ALA A 147 -6.47 8.62 -7.44
N ASP A 148 -5.21 8.24 -7.65
CA ASP A 148 -4.79 7.34 -8.72
C ASP A 148 -4.31 6.00 -8.14
N ILE A 149 -3.95 5.97 -6.85
CA ILE A 149 -3.64 4.78 -6.06
C ILE A 149 -3.97 5.02 -4.58
N VAL A 150 -4.39 3.96 -3.89
CA VAL A 150 -4.58 3.93 -2.43
C VAL A 150 -3.57 2.99 -1.79
N PHE A 151 -2.83 3.48 -0.80
CA PHE A 151 -2.00 2.66 0.09
C PHE A 151 -2.74 2.37 1.39
N PHE A 152 -2.97 1.10 1.69
CA PHE A 152 -3.47 0.64 2.99
C PHE A 152 -2.29 0.41 3.93
N VAL A 153 -2.16 1.23 4.96
CA VAL A 153 -1.02 1.20 5.88
C VAL A 153 -1.38 0.41 7.13
N THR A 154 -0.51 -0.53 7.49
CA THR A 154 -0.61 -1.33 8.72
C THR A 154 0.67 -1.25 9.54
N ALA A 155 0.59 -1.62 10.81
CA ALA A 155 1.73 -1.76 11.70
C ALA A 155 1.65 -3.10 12.44
N ARG A 156 1.79 -4.17 11.67
CA ARG A 156 1.68 -5.55 12.17
C ARG A 156 3.05 -6.10 12.53
N PRO A 157 3.20 -6.80 13.66
CA PRO A 157 4.42 -7.52 13.97
C PRO A 157 4.76 -8.50 12.84
N ILE A 158 5.99 -8.47 12.38
CA ILE A 158 6.48 -9.41 11.37
C ILE A 158 6.92 -10.66 12.11
N ALA A 159 6.41 -11.82 11.71
CA ALA A 159 6.73 -13.09 12.36
C ALA A 159 8.20 -13.47 12.17
N ALA A 160 8.79 -14.14 13.14
CA ALA A 160 10.18 -14.58 13.12
C ALA A 160 10.55 -15.49 11.90
N GLN A 161 9.54 -16.00 11.19
CA GLN A 161 9.72 -16.80 9.96
C GLN A 161 10.24 -16.01 8.76
N THR A 162 10.06 -14.67 8.79
CA THR A 162 10.53 -13.76 7.73
C THR A 162 11.85 -13.07 8.07
N GLY A 163 12.46 -13.44 9.22
CA GLY A 163 13.63 -12.76 9.77
C GLY A 163 13.25 -11.63 10.73
N SER A 164 13.90 -11.61 11.91
CA SER A 164 13.66 -10.58 12.93
C SER A 164 14.04 -9.16 12.48
N ASP A 165 14.77 -9.05 11.37
CA ASP A 165 15.36 -7.80 10.89
C ASP A 165 14.55 -7.08 9.82
N THR A 166 13.39 -7.64 9.42
CA THR A 166 12.51 -6.98 8.47
C THR A 166 11.85 -5.75 9.10
N ILE A 167 12.13 -4.60 8.52
CA ILE A 167 11.66 -3.30 9.02
C ILE A 167 10.27 -2.98 8.50
N ALA A 168 10.06 -3.16 7.20
CA ALA A 168 8.81 -2.90 6.52
C ALA A 168 8.71 -3.79 5.28
N PHE A 169 7.53 -3.84 4.68
CA PHE A 169 7.32 -4.39 3.34
C PHE A 169 6.12 -3.71 2.67
N SER A 170 6.07 -3.77 1.35
CA SER A 170 4.95 -3.26 0.58
C SER A 170 4.74 -4.07 -0.70
N GLY A 171 3.53 -4.04 -1.22
CA GLY A 171 3.18 -4.70 -2.47
C GLY A 171 1.84 -4.21 -3.00
N HIS A 172 1.66 -4.25 -4.32
CA HIS A 172 0.39 -3.93 -4.94
C HIS A 172 -0.63 -5.04 -4.73
N CYS A 173 -1.90 -4.68 -4.71
CA CYS A 173 -3.02 -5.61 -4.49
C CYS A 173 -3.97 -5.66 -5.70
N GLU A 174 -4.11 -4.57 -6.40
CA GLU A 174 -4.98 -4.44 -7.56
C GLU A 174 -4.30 -3.55 -8.60
N VAL A 175 -4.49 -3.90 -9.87
CA VAL A 175 -4.03 -3.12 -11.02
C VAL A 175 -5.22 -2.71 -11.88
N ASP A 176 -5.10 -1.59 -12.59
CA ASP A 176 -6.09 -1.15 -13.56
C ASP A 176 -6.03 -1.98 -14.86
N GLN A 177 -6.86 -1.63 -15.84
CA GLN A 177 -6.91 -2.32 -17.13
C GLN A 177 -5.62 -2.20 -17.95
N PHE A 178 -4.71 -1.32 -17.57
CA PHE A 178 -3.43 -1.11 -18.24
C PHE A 178 -2.26 -1.75 -17.48
N GLY A 179 -2.53 -2.42 -16.35
CA GLY A 179 -1.53 -3.05 -15.50
C GLY A 179 -0.87 -2.11 -14.48
N ARG A 180 -1.38 -0.88 -14.34
CA ARG A 180 -0.88 0.07 -13.34
C ARG A 180 -1.46 -0.25 -11.96
N PRO A 181 -0.64 -0.29 -10.89
CA PRO A 181 -1.14 -0.43 -9.52
C PRO A 181 -2.09 0.70 -9.15
N ILE A 182 -3.25 0.33 -8.57
CA ILE A 182 -4.29 1.24 -8.08
C ILE A 182 -4.61 1.01 -6.60
N ALA A 183 -4.19 -0.11 -6.04
CA ALA A 183 -4.24 -0.39 -4.61
C ALA A 183 -2.97 -1.10 -4.17
N ALA A 184 -2.46 -0.72 -3.00
CA ALA A 184 -1.25 -1.30 -2.43
C ALA A 184 -1.38 -1.44 -0.91
N HIS A 185 -0.66 -2.40 -0.35
CA HIS A 185 -0.50 -2.59 1.09
C HIS A 185 0.92 -2.21 1.49
N PHE A 186 1.02 -1.48 2.59
CA PHE A 186 2.29 -1.13 3.22
C PHE A 186 2.23 -1.54 4.70
N ASN A 187 3.18 -2.36 5.14
CA ASN A 187 3.31 -2.73 6.55
C ASN A 187 4.63 -2.24 7.12
N TRP A 188 4.57 -1.63 8.30
CA TRP A 188 5.75 -1.33 9.09
C TRP A 188 5.78 -2.20 10.34
N SER A 189 6.93 -2.83 10.64
CA SER A 189 7.12 -3.55 11.89
C SER A 189 7.25 -2.57 13.07
N PRO A 190 6.34 -2.59 14.06
CA PRO A 190 6.43 -1.68 15.20
C PRO A 190 7.73 -1.78 15.99
N VAL A 191 8.41 -2.94 15.93
CA VAL A 191 9.70 -3.18 16.59
C VAL A 191 10.77 -2.22 16.06
N HIS A 192 10.70 -1.86 14.80
CA HIS A 192 11.67 -1.01 14.10
C HIS A 192 11.19 0.43 13.88
N LEU A 193 10.04 0.77 14.46
CA LEU A 193 9.47 2.11 14.38
C LEU A 193 9.78 2.88 15.65
N ASP A 194 11.03 3.29 15.78
CA ASP A 194 11.41 4.21 16.83
C ASP A 194 11.03 5.64 16.46
N VAL A 195 10.75 6.45 17.47
CA VAL A 195 10.53 7.89 17.26
C VAL A 195 11.87 8.50 16.90
N PRO A 196 12.00 9.10 15.70
CA PRO A 196 13.28 9.66 15.31
C PRO A 196 13.64 10.81 16.24
N ASN A 197 14.83 10.75 16.82
CA ASN A 197 15.38 11.77 17.69
C ASN A 197 16.45 12.63 16.98
N SER A 198 16.65 12.38 15.69
CA SER A 198 17.60 13.08 14.84
C SER A 198 17.13 13.14 13.38
N ASP A 199 17.67 14.10 12.62
CA ASP A 199 17.43 14.22 11.16
C ASP A 199 17.96 12.98 10.42
N PHE A 200 19.02 12.36 10.91
CA PHE A 200 19.57 11.14 10.32
C PHE A 200 18.57 9.98 10.41
N GLU A 201 18.00 9.74 11.60
CA GLU A 201 17.01 8.67 11.80
C GLU A 201 15.73 8.94 11.01
N SER A 202 15.25 10.18 11.00
CA SER A 202 14.11 10.58 10.17
C SER A 202 14.37 10.32 8.69
N THR A 203 15.57 10.60 8.19
CA THR A 203 15.98 10.34 6.80
C THR A 203 16.09 8.85 6.53
N TYR A 204 16.62 8.06 7.47
CA TYR A 204 16.69 6.60 7.35
C TYR A 204 15.31 5.96 7.22
N LEU A 205 14.37 6.30 8.12
CA LEU A 205 12.98 5.79 8.04
C LEU A 205 12.32 6.17 6.72
N LEU A 206 12.52 7.41 6.25
CA LEU A 206 11.98 7.84 4.96
C LEU A 206 12.55 7.03 3.80
N ARG A 207 13.85 6.73 3.79
CA ARG A 207 14.47 5.89 2.74
C ARG A 207 13.88 4.49 2.72
N VAL A 208 13.63 3.88 3.89
CA VAL A 208 12.95 2.58 3.98
C VAL A 208 11.53 2.69 3.40
N ALA A 209 10.76 3.71 3.78
CA ALA A 209 9.41 3.89 3.25
C ALA A 209 9.40 4.07 1.72
N LEU A 210 10.34 4.85 1.18
CA LEU A 210 10.49 5.03 -0.27
C LEU A 210 10.87 3.73 -0.96
N HIS A 211 11.81 2.96 -0.39
CA HIS A 211 12.21 1.66 -0.92
C HIS A 211 11.01 0.72 -1.03
N GLU A 212 10.25 0.57 0.05
CA GLU A 212 9.10 -0.34 0.06
C GLU A 212 7.98 0.13 -0.87
N MET A 213 7.66 1.43 -0.89
CA MET A 213 6.66 1.96 -1.82
C MET A 213 7.07 1.76 -3.28
N THR A 214 8.38 1.76 -3.58
CA THR A 214 8.89 1.47 -4.93
C THR A 214 8.51 0.07 -5.39
N HIS A 215 8.52 -0.93 -4.51
CA HIS A 215 8.06 -2.27 -4.84
C HIS A 215 6.57 -2.30 -5.20
N ALA A 216 5.75 -1.59 -4.46
CA ALA A 216 4.31 -1.54 -4.73
C ALA A 216 3.95 -0.78 -6.01
N LEU A 217 4.74 0.24 -6.36
CA LEU A 217 4.47 1.12 -7.50
C LEU A 217 5.06 0.61 -8.82
N VAL A 218 6.29 0.05 -8.78
CA VAL A 218 7.08 -0.20 -9.99
C VAL A 218 7.84 -1.52 -9.94
N PHE A 219 8.74 -1.69 -8.96
CA PHE A 219 9.72 -2.78 -8.95
C PHE A 219 9.22 -4.00 -8.16
N SER A 220 8.28 -4.71 -8.75
CA SER A 220 7.81 -6.02 -8.27
C SER A 220 7.81 -7.01 -9.45
N PRO A 221 8.19 -8.29 -9.25
CA PRO A 221 8.20 -9.28 -10.32
C PRO A 221 6.87 -9.35 -11.07
N GLY A 222 5.74 -9.26 -10.38
CA GLY A 222 4.41 -9.28 -11.00
C GLY A 222 4.06 -8.04 -11.84
N LEU A 223 4.89 -7.00 -11.82
CA LEU A 223 4.70 -5.80 -12.65
C LEU A 223 5.61 -5.77 -13.87
N PHE A 224 6.68 -6.57 -13.93
CA PHE A 224 7.65 -6.48 -15.03
C PHE A 224 7.05 -6.82 -16.38
N ASP A 225 6.09 -7.73 -16.44
CA ASP A 225 5.36 -8.07 -17.66
C ASP A 225 4.42 -6.95 -18.14
N GLN A 226 4.16 -5.96 -17.28
CA GLN A 226 3.32 -4.81 -17.61
C GLN A 226 4.13 -3.64 -18.18
N PHE A 227 5.46 -3.73 -18.18
CA PHE A 227 6.32 -2.69 -18.75
C PHE A 227 6.26 -2.74 -20.26
N HIS A 228 5.68 -1.70 -20.85
CA HIS A 228 5.63 -1.56 -22.29
C HIS A 228 6.84 -0.77 -22.77
N ARG A 229 7.53 -1.30 -23.79
CA ARG A 229 8.51 -0.48 -24.52
C ARG A 229 7.72 0.61 -25.23
N GLN A 230 8.08 1.85 -24.99
CA GLN A 230 7.61 2.93 -25.86
C GLN A 230 8.17 2.67 -27.29
N PRO A 231 7.34 2.86 -28.32
CA PRO A 231 7.78 2.70 -29.71
C PRO A 231 8.87 3.70 -30.07
#